data_f7435dc6ac1c14b036d8dd2db93408e3
#
_entry.id   f7435dc6ac1c14b036d8dd2db93408e3
#
_cell.length_a   1.000
_cell.length_b   1.000
_cell.length_c   1.000
_cell.angle_alpha   90.00
_cell.angle_beta   90.00
_cell.angle_gamma   90.00
#
_symmetry.space_group_name_H-M   'P 1'
#
loop_
_entity.id
_entity.type
_entity.pdbx_description
1 polymer ?
#
loop_
_entity_poly.entity_id
_entity_poly.type
_entity_poly.pdbx_seq_one_letter_code
_entity_poly.pdbx_strand_id
1 'polypeptide(L)'
;MVDKDWRLFMPEIKSLPDREGQGRKPIEMMSTKHDNNTNNLMVNAYWKLIHTVVSNYPNRPTLDERDILRHYLFSSAITMPCGEYSVELQKILDVHPPQTSSRKAATTWACKVHNQLNEKMNQPKTSCDGFNERYVIGSPTYRESEAENVPERVQVINEDHDYSG
;
A
#
# COMPACT_ATOMS: atom_id res chain seq x y z
N MET A 1 -3.74 -23.52 21.05
CA MET A 1 -4.21 -22.40 20.25
C MET A 1 -3.81 -21.15 21.00
N VAL A 2 -2.72 -20.48 20.56
CA VAL A 2 -2.23 -19.28 21.25
C VAL A 2 -3.02 -18.10 20.67
N ASP A 3 -3.90 -17.56 21.48
CA ASP A 3 -4.61 -16.31 21.18
C ASP A 3 -3.57 -15.17 21.23
N LYS A 4 -3.00 -14.88 20.07
CA LYS A 4 -2.05 -13.77 19.93
C LYS A 4 -2.85 -12.50 19.78
N ASP A 5 -3.27 -11.92 20.90
CA ASP A 5 -3.81 -10.57 20.87
C ASP A 5 -2.68 -9.58 20.50
N TRP A 6 -2.54 -9.33 19.20
CA TRP A 6 -1.56 -8.41 18.63
C TRP A 6 -1.70 -6.98 19.22
N ARG A 7 -2.87 -6.64 19.77
CA ARG A 7 -3.14 -5.36 20.44
C ARG A 7 -2.30 -5.16 21.70
N LEU A 8 -1.81 -6.24 22.30
CA LEU A 8 -0.89 -6.17 23.45
C LEU A 8 0.51 -5.70 23.03
N PHE A 9 0.89 -5.93 21.78
CA PHE A 9 2.21 -5.55 21.24
C PHE A 9 2.24 -4.15 20.62
N MET A 10 1.06 -3.55 20.36
CA MET A 10 0.95 -2.21 19.76
C MET A 10 -0.14 -1.38 20.48
N PRO A 11 0.06 -1.07 21.78
CA PRO A 11 -0.95 -0.32 22.54
C PRO A 11 -1.24 1.08 21.98
N GLU A 12 -0.28 1.67 21.29
CA GLU A 12 -0.39 3.01 20.69
C GLU A 12 -1.30 3.03 19.45
N ILE A 13 -1.48 1.90 18.76
CA ILE A 13 -2.37 1.82 17.60
C ILE A 13 -3.84 1.97 18.03
N LYS A 14 -4.18 1.60 19.26
CA LYS A 14 -5.51 1.84 19.84
C LYS A 14 -5.86 3.32 19.96
N SER A 15 -4.87 4.18 19.99
CA SER A 15 -5.00 5.62 20.18
C SER A 15 -4.85 6.43 18.89
N LEU A 16 -4.73 5.78 17.70
CA LEU A 16 -4.90 6.53 16.47
C LEU A 16 -6.35 7.04 16.46
N PRO A 17 -6.56 8.35 16.66
CA PRO A 17 -7.90 8.88 16.79
C PRO A 17 -8.66 8.60 15.51
N ASP A 18 -9.95 8.26 15.65
CA ASP A 18 -10.88 8.17 14.54
C ASP A 18 -10.72 9.42 13.67
N ARG A 19 -10.15 9.21 12.48
CA ARG A 19 -9.82 10.28 11.56
C ARG A 19 -11.02 10.62 10.70
N GLU A 20 -12.16 10.83 11.33
CA GLU A 20 -13.32 11.38 10.66
C GLU A 20 -13.24 12.91 10.69
N GLY A 21 -12.98 13.51 9.55
CA GLY A 21 -13.42 14.85 9.21
C GLY A 21 -12.64 16.04 9.78
N GLN A 22 -11.44 15.89 10.34
CA GLN A 22 -10.62 17.03 10.72
C GLN A 22 -9.36 17.09 9.86
N GLY A 23 -9.25 18.12 9.02
CA GLY A 23 -8.11 18.37 8.16
C GLY A 23 -6.80 18.48 8.93
N ARG A 24 -6.20 17.33 9.24
CA ARG A 24 -4.88 17.25 9.85
C ARG A 24 -3.83 17.55 8.81
N LYS A 25 -2.78 18.23 9.27
CA LYS A 25 -1.60 18.37 8.41
C LYS A 25 -1.04 16.98 8.12
N PRO A 26 -0.75 16.65 6.84
CA PRO A 26 -0.09 15.41 6.48
C PRO A 26 1.23 15.24 7.24
N ILE A 27 1.57 14.00 7.57
CA ILE A 27 2.83 13.67 8.23
C ILE A 27 3.87 13.43 7.14
N GLU A 28 4.89 14.25 7.08
CA GLU A 28 6.06 14.06 6.21
C GLU A 28 7.11 13.26 6.96
N MET A 29 7.01 11.93 6.88
CA MET A 29 7.94 11.04 7.57
C MET A 29 9.17 10.72 6.72
N MET A 30 8.98 10.62 5.41
CA MET A 30 10.00 10.23 4.44
C MET A 30 10.20 11.37 3.44
N SER A 31 10.95 12.39 3.84
CA SER A 31 11.29 13.51 2.95
C SER A 31 12.47 13.15 2.04
N THR A 32 12.21 12.38 1.00
CA THR A 32 13.22 12.09 -0.02
C THR A 32 12.85 12.76 -1.33
N LYS A 33 13.65 13.73 -1.75
CA LYS A 33 13.61 14.27 -3.10
C LYS A 33 14.37 13.29 -4.00
N HIS A 34 13.67 12.42 -4.68
CA HIS A 34 14.22 11.58 -5.73
C HIS A 34 13.94 12.20 -7.09
N ASP A 35 14.70 11.78 -8.11
CA ASP A 35 14.35 12.08 -9.49
C ASP A 35 13.00 11.43 -9.88
N ASN A 36 12.38 11.93 -10.95
CA ASN A 36 11.07 11.47 -11.38
C ASN A 36 11.03 9.96 -11.72
N ASN A 37 12.13 9.41 -12.22
CA ASN A 37 12.21 8.00 -12.55
C ASN A 37 12.21 7.12 -11.30
N THR A 38 13.02 7.46 -10.30
CA THR A 38 13.04 6.78 -9.00
C THR A 38 11.70 6.88 -8.30
N ASN A 39 11.07 8.07 -8.29
CA ASN A 39 9.73 8.24 -7.72
C ASN A 39 8.71 7.33 -8.40
N ASN A 40 8.70 7.25 -9.73
CA ASN A 40 7.78 6.39 -10.47
C ASN A 40 7.98 4.90 -10.15
N LEU A 41 9.23 4.43 -10.05
CA LEU A 41 9.53 3.05 -9.68
C LEU A 41 9.02 2.72 -8.27
N MET A 42 9.27 3.61 -7.29
CA MET A 42 8.83 3.42 -5.91
C MET A 42 7.30 3.45 -5.77
N VAL A 43 6.63 4.38 -6.44
CA VAL A 43 5.17 4.49 -6.45
C VAL A 43 4.52 3.28 -7.11
N ASN A 44 5.08 2.79 -8.22
CA ASN A 44 4.60 1.59 -8.89
C ASN A 44 4.76 0.34 -8.00
N ALA A 45 5.91 0.19 -7.32
CA ALA A 45 6.12 -0.90 -6.38
C ALA A 45 5.15 -0.84 -5.19
N TYR A 46 4.91 0.36 -4.64
CA TYR A 46 3.92 0.58 -3.59
C TYR A 46 2.52 0.14 -4.02
N TRP A 47 2.05 0.59 -5.18
CA TRP A 47 0.72 0.22 -5.66
C TRP A 47 0.62 -1.27 -6.00
N LYS A 48 1.67 -1.87 -6.56
CA LYS A 48 1.71 -3.32 -6.78
C LYS A 48 1.50 -4.07 -5.46
N LEU A 49 2.19 -3.66 -4.38
CA LEU A 49 2.03 -4.25 -3.06
C LEU A 49 0.62 -4.05 -2.51
N ILE A 50 0.08 -2.82 -2.52
CA ILE A 50 -1.26 -2.53 -2.02
C ILE A 50 -2.33 -3.35 -2.76
N HIS A 51 -2.27 -3.38 -4.08
CA HIS A 51 -3.23 -4.15 -4.88
C HIS A 51 -3.12 -5.66 -4.61
N THR A 52 -1.92 -6.18 -4.42
CA THR A 52 -1.72 -7.59 -4.04
C THR A 52 -2.34 -7.89 -2.67
N VAL A 53 -2.11 -7.03 -1.68
CA VAL A 53 -2.68 -7.20 -0.33
C VAL A 53 -4.21 -7.21 -0.38
N VAL A 54 -4.85 -6.22 -1.01
CA VAL A 54 -6.32 -6.13 -1.03
C VAL A 54 -6.97 -7.21 -1.90
N SER A 55 -6.30 -7.68 -2.96
CA SER A 55 -6.81 -8.76 -3.81
C SER A 55 -6.74 -10.14 -3.14
N ASN A 56 -5.87 -10.32 -2.15
CA ASN A 56 -5.76 -11.55 -1.37
C ASN A 56 -6.43 -11.44 0.02
N TYR A 57 -7.08 -10.33 0.31
CA TYR A 57 -7.84 -10.09 1.54
C TYR A 57 -9.07 -11.01 1.63
N PRO A 58 -9.52 -11.42 2.82
CA PRO A 58 -10.71 -12.27 2.97
C PRO A 58 -11.97 -11.70 2.34
N ASN A 59 -12.82 -12.57 1.76
CA ASN A 59 -14.14 -12.16 1.25
C ASN A 59 -15.09 -11.74 2.37
N ARG A 60 -14.96 -12.38 3.55
CA ARG A 60 -15.73 -12.10 4.76
C ARG A 60 -14.77 -11.91 5.93
N PRO A 61 -14.15 -10.74 6.04
CA PRO A 61 -13.18 -10.47 7.08
C PRO A 61 -13.87 -10.34 8.46
N THR A 62 -13.17 -10.77 9.49
CA THR A 62 -13.51 -10.49 10.88
C THR A 62 -13.31 -9.00 11.20
N LEU A 63 -13.81 -8.53 12.35
CA LEU A 63 -13.58 -7.15 12.77
C LEU A 63 -12.10 -6.83 12.94
N ASP A 64 -11.33 -7.77 13.51
CA ASP A 64 -9.89 -7.62 13.69
C ASP A 64 -9.14 -7.52 12.36
N GLU A 65 -9.48 -8.35 11.38
CA GLU A 65 -8.90 -8.28 10.04
C GLU A 65 -9.21 -6.97 9.34
N ARG A 66 -10.41 -6.42 9.55
CA ARG A 66 -10.79 -5.10 9.03
C ARG A 66 -9.95 -3.99 9.63
N ASP A 67 -9.74 -4.02 10.93
CA ASP A 67 -8.94 -3.02 11.63
C ASP A 67 -7.46 -3.13 11.26
N ILE A 68 -6.92 -4.34 11.16
CA ILE A 68 -5.55 -4.59 10.70
C ILE A 68 -5.33 -4.01 9.30
N LEU A 69 -6.21 -4.33 8.34
CA LEU A 69 -6.07 -3.80 6.99
C LEU A 69 -6.19 -2.26 6.96
N ARG A 70 -7.13 -1.69 7.72
CA ARG A 70 -7.29 -0.25 7.81
C ARG A 70 -6.01 0.43 8.32
N HIS A 71 -5.45 -0.06 9.43
CA HIS A 71 -4.22 0.49 10.00
C HIS A 71 -3.03 0.34 9.05
N TYR A 72 -2.91 -0.83 8.40
CA TYR A 72 -1.87 -1.06 7.40
C TYR A 72 -1.93 -0.02 6.27
N LEU A 73 -3.11 0.21 5.71
CA LEU A 73 -3.29 1.15 4.59
C LEU A 73 -2.98 2.60 5.00
N PHE A 74 -3.39 3.05 6.19
CA PHE A 74 -3.00 4.36 6.69
C PHE A 74 -1.50 4.47 6.96
N SER A 75 -0.92 3.49 7.63
CA SER A 75 0.51 3.49 7.95
C SER A 75 1.36 3.45 6.69
N SER A 76 0.99 2.64 5.70
CA SER A 76 1.70 2.54 4.44
C SER A 76 1.70 3.84 3.63
N ALA A 77 0.60 4.61 3.69
CA ALA A 77 0.53 5.92 3.05
C ALA A 77 1.49 6.93 3.70
N ILE A 78 1.62 6.92 5.02
CA ILE A 78 2.54 7.79 5.77
C ILE A 78 4.00 7.41 5.51
N THR A 79 4.28 6.11 5.41
CA THR A 79 5.63 5.58 5.22
C THR A 79 6.05 5.45 3.76
N MET A 80 5.20 5.87 2.81
CA MET A 80 5.56 5.89 1.39
C MET A 80 6.82 6.74 1.17
N PRO A 81 7.87 6.21 0.52
CA PRO A 81 9.16 6.90 0.43
C PRO A 81 9.19 8.08 -0.55
N CYS A 82 8.08 8.44 -1.17
CA CYS A 82 7.93 9.57 -2.09
C CYS A 82 7.09 10.65 -1.42
N GLY A 83 7.73 11.66 -0.82
CA GLY A 83 7.10 12.66 0.05
C GLY A 83 5.86 13.34 -0.53
N GLU A 84 5.91 13.84 -1.77
CA GLU A 84 4.76 14.47 -2.43
C GLU A 84 3.57 13.50 -2.61
N TYR A 85 3.85 12.27 -3.05
CA TYR A 85 2.83 11.23 -3.19
C TYR A 85 2.25 10.83 -1.84
N SER A 86 3.09 10.71 -0.80
CA SER A 86 2.65 10.42 0.56
C SER A 86 1.69 11.48 1.09
N VAL A 87 2.05 12.75 0.94
CA VAL A 87 1.22 13.89 1.37
C VAL A 87 -0.14 13.91 0.67
N GLU A 88 -0.14 13.77 -0.67
CA GLU A 88 -1.40 13.76 -1.42
C GLU A 88 -2.24 12.51 -1.12
N LEU A 89 -1.62 11.35 -0.95
CA LEU A 89 -2.34 10.14 -0.57
C LEU A 89 -3.00 10.28 0.80
N GLN A 90 -2.32 10.84 1.81
CA GLN A 90 -2.92 11.10 3.12
C GLN A 90 -4.16 12.00 3.02
N LYS A 91 -4.11 13.07 2.23
CA LYS A 91 -5.28 13.93 1.99
C LYS A 91 -6.44 13.17 1.33
N ILE A 92 -6.13 12.28 0.38
CA ILE A 92 -7.15 11.44 -0.26
C ILE A 92 -7.76 10.48 0.77
N LEU A 93 -6.96 9.88 1.64
CA LEU A 93 -7.42 8.95 2.68
C LEU A 93 -8.29 9.63 3.74
N ASP A 94 -8.06 10.90 4.04
CA ASP A 94 -8.90 11.68 4.96
C ASP A 94 -10.33 11.87 4.40
N VAL A 95 -10.46 11.98 3.08
CA VAL A 95 -11.77 12.13 2.41
C VAL A 95 -12.39 10.78 2.04
N HIS A 96 -11.55 9.82 1.68
CA HIS A 96 -11.94 8.49 1.22
C HIS A 96 -11.26 7.39 2.05
N PRO A 97 -11.70 7.17 3.31
CA PRO A 97 -11.07 6.21 4.21
C PRO A 97 -11.15 4.79 3.66
N PRO A 98 -10.20 3.90 4.04
CA PRO A 98 -10.15 2.53 3.55
C PRO A 98 -11.45 1.75 3.77
N GLN A 99 -11.91 1.09 2.72
CA GLN A 99 -13.12 0.24 2.73
C GLN A 99 -12.72 -1.21 2.97
N THR A 100 -12.85 -1.67 4.20
CA THR A 100 -12.36 -2.98 4.63
C THR A 100 -13.47 -4.01 4.88
N SER A 101 -14.71 -3.75 4.45
CA SER A 101 -15.87 -4.63 4.71
C SER A 101 -15.81 -5.97 3.97
N SER A 102 -15.09 -6.05 2.86
CA SER A 102 -14.90 -7.26 2.06
C SER A 102 -13.72 -7.07 1.08
N ARG A 103 -13.24 -8.17 0.48
CA ARG A 103 -12.25 -8.12 -0.60
C ARG A 103 -12.70 -7.19 -1.73
N LYS A 104 -13.95 -7.36 -2.20
CA LYS A 104 -14.51 -6.53 -3.27
C LYS A 104 -14.52 -5.05 -2.91
N ALA A 105 -14.90 -4.69 -1.68
CA ALA A 105 -14.89 -3.32 -1.22
C ALA A 105 -13.46 -2.76 -1.18
N ALA A 106 -12.52 -3.52 -0.62
CA ALA A 106 -11.12 -3.11 -0.51
C ALA A 106 -10.43 -2.93 -1.87
N THR A 107 -10.63 -3.86 -2.81
CA THR A 107 -10.05 -3.77 -4.16
C THR A 107 -10.64 -2.63 -4.98
N THR A 108 -11.96 -2.42 -4.92
CA THR A 108 -12.62 -1.30 -5.59
C THR A 108 -12.14 0.04 -5.02
N TRP A 109 -12.01 0.13 -3.70
CA TRP A 109 -11.50 1.30 -3.02
C TRP A 109 -10.04 1.59 -3.44
N ALA A 110 -9.16 0.60 -3.39
CA ALA A 110 -7.75 0.75 -3.74
C ALA A 110 -7.56 1.27 -5.17
N CYS A 111 -8.31 0.74 -6.15
CA CYS A 111 -8.25 1.21 -7.52
C CYS A 111 -8.72 2.66 -7.68
N LYS A 112 -9.80 3.04 -7.01
CA LYS A 112 -10.32 4.42 -7.04
C LYS A 112 -9.33 5.40 -6.42
N VAL A 113 -8.76 5.07 -5.26
CA VAL A 113 -7.76 5.91 -4.57
C VAL A 113 -6.49 6.04 -5.39
N HIS A 114 -6.02 4.95 -6.01
CA HIS A 114 -4.88 4.99 -6.94
C HIS A 114 -5.14 5.98 -8.10
N ASN A 115 -6.30 5.89 -8.73
CA ASN A 115 -6.66 6.80 -9.83
C ASN A 115 -6.82 8.26 -9.40
N GLN A 116 -7.31 8.51 -8.18
CA GLN A 116 -7.35 9.87 -7.62
C GLN A 116 -5.94 10.43 -7.38
N LEU A 117 -5.03 9.60 -6.88
CA LEU A 117 -3.63 10.00 -6.71
C LEU A 117 -2.98 10.27 -8.07
N ASN A 118 -3.18 9.39 -9.06
CA ASN A 118 -2.69 9.59 -10.42
C ASN A 118 -3.18 10.92 -11.01
N GLU A 119 -4.46 11.25 -10.84
CA GLU A 119 -5.02 12.52 -11.29
C GLU A 119 -4.34 13.72 -10.61
N LYS A 120 -4.12 13.67 -9.30
CA LYS A 120 -3.40 14.72 -8.54
C LYS A 120 -1.97 14.90 -8.98
N MET A 121 -1.32 13.81 -9.38
CA MET A 121 0.09 13.78 -9.78
C MET A 121 0.27 13.87 -11.31
N ASN A 122 -0.78 14.20 -12.06
CA ASN A 122 -0.78 14.28 -13.54
C ASN A 122 -0.29 12.98 -14.22
N GLN A 123 -0.60 11.82 -13.61
CA GLN A 123 -0.30 10.51 -14.16
C GLN A 123 -1.53 9.90 -14.87
N PRO A 124 -1.34 8.98 -15.82
CA PRO A 124 -2.45 8.32 -16.51
C PRO A 124 -3.27 7.45 -15.55
N LYS A 125 -4.59 7.44 -15.74
CA LYS A 125 -5.49 6.57 -14.96
C LYS A 125 -5.34 5.11 -15.42
N THR A 126 -5.41 4.20 -14.46
CA THR A 126 -5.41 2.75 -14.68
C THR A 126 -6.84 2.22 -14.76
N SER A 127 -7.13 1.28 -15.68
CA SER A 127 -8.43 0.59 -15.69
C SER A 127 -8.61 -0.25 -14.42
N CYS A 128 -9.80 -0.14 -13.82
CA CYS A 128 -10.18 -0.95 -12.68
C CYS A 128 -10.82 -2.30 -13.06
N ASP A 129 -11.03 -2.55 -14.36
CA ASP A 129 -11.64 -3.79 -14.83
C ASP A 129 -10.65 -4.96 -14.72
N GLY A 130 -11.11 -6.09 -14.19
CA GLY A 130 -10.29 -7.29 -13.99
C GLY A 130 -9.18 -7.14 -12.94
N PHE A 131 -9.22 -6.07 -12.14
CA PHE A 131 -8.19 -5.75 -11.17
C PHE A 131 -8.01 -6.84 -10.10
N ASN A 132 -9.12 -7.46 -9.67
CA ASN A 132 -9.09 -8.53 -8.68
C ASN A 132 -8.35 -9.78 -9.16
N GLU A 133 -8.41 -10.09 -10.46
CA GLU A 133 -7.80 -11.30 -11.03
C GLU A 133 -6.31 -11.10 -11.26
N ARG A 134 -5.91 -9.87 -11.60
CA ARG A 134 -4.53 -9.52 -11.95
C ARG A 134 -3.55 -9.62 -10.77
N TYR A 135 -4.03 -9.39 -9.53
CA TYR A 135 -3.21 -9.35 -8.32
C TYR A 135 -3.45 -10.50 -7.35
N VAL A 136 -4.24 -11.51 -7.74
CA VAL A 136 -4.41 -12.72 -6.92
C VAL A 136 -3.17 -13.61 -7.07
N ILE A 137 -2.50 -13.89 -5.95
CA ILE A 137 -1.31 -14.75 -5.92
C ILE A 137 -1.66 -16.14 -6.48
N GLY A 138 -0.91 -16.59 -7.47
CA GLY A 138 -1.11 -17.89 -8.13
C GLY A 138 -2.10 -17.86 -9.29
N SER A 139 -2.72 -16.72 -9.63
CA SER A 139 -3.51 -16.61 -10.86
C SER A 139 -2.59 -16.61 -12.10
N PRO A 140 -3.06 -17.10 -13.24
CA PRO A 140 -2.28 -17.04 -14.50
C PRO A 140 -1.85 -15.63 -14.88
N THR A 141 -2.76 -14.66 -14.71
CA THR A 141 -2.55 -13.23 -15.01
C THR A 141 -1.53 -12.56 -14.09
N TYR A 142 -1.33 -13.07 -12.86
CA TYR A 142 -0.31 -12.57 -11.94
C TYR A 142 1.12 -12.86 -12.46
N ARG A 143 1.34 -14.03 -13.07
CA ARG A 143 2.63 -14.42 -13.63
C ARG A 143 3.02 -13.60 -14.85
N GLU A 144 2.08 -13.27 -15.72
CA GLU A 144 2.32 -12.44 -16.91
C GLU A 144 2.75 -11.02 -16.53
N SER A 145 2.16 -10.43 -15.48
CA SER A 145 2.53 -9.09 -15.01
C SER A 145 3.93 -9.01 -14.39
N GLU A 146 4.48 -10.13 -13.93
CA GLU A 146 5.86 -10.20 -13.42
C GLU A 146 6.90 -10.35 -14.54
N ALA A 147 6.54 -11.02 -15.63
CA ALA A 147 7.45 -11.28 -16.74
C ALA A 147 7.80 -10.00 -17.53
N GLU A 148 6.91 -9.01 -17.57
CA GLU A 148 7.13 -7.74 -18.28
C GLU A 148 8.03 -6.73 -17.55
N ASN A 149 8.30 -6.91 -16.25
CA ASN A 149 8.98 -5.93 -15.41
C ASN A 149 10.17 -6.49 -14.60
N VAL A 150 10.75 -7.60 -14.99
CA VAL A 150 12.01 -8.05 -14.40
C VAL A 150 13.14 -7.30 -15.10
N PRO A 151 13.77 -6.28 -14.48
CA PRO A 151 15.02 -5.77 -15.01
C PRO A 151 16.04 -6.92 -14.99
N GLU A 152 16.69 -7.12 -16.13
CA GLU A 152 17.72 -8.12 -16.31
C GLU A 152 18.72 -8.05 -15.13
N ARG A 153 18.69 -9.10 -14.28
CA ARG A 153 19.59 -9.36 -13.15
C ARG A 153 20.13 -8.14 -12.39
N VAL A 154 19.52 -7.85 -11.27
CA VAL A 154 20.27 -7.26 -10.16
C VAL A 154 21.33 -8.29 -9.76
N GLN A 155 22.60 -8.05 -10.11
CA GLN A 155 23.70 -8.81 -9.54
C GLN A 155 23.70 -8.50 -8.04
N VAL A 156 23.36 -9.49 -7.23
CA VAL A 156 23.58 -9.43 -5.79
C VAL A 156 25.12 -9.41 -5.63
N ILE A 157 25.66 -8.24 -5.34
CA ILE A 157 27.06 -8.14 -4.90
C ILE A 157 27.07 -8.77 -3.51
N ASN A 158 27.53 -10.01 -3.44
CA ASN A 158 27.91 -10.65 -2.17
C ASN A 158 29.17 -9.93 -1.70
N GLU A 159 29.02 -8.84 -0.98
CA GLU A 159 30.07 -8.34 -0.13
C GLU A 159 30.07 -9.20 1.14
N ASP A 160 30.92 -10.23 1.14
CA ASP A 160 31.31 -10.96 2.33
C ASP A 160 32.04 -9.97 3.25
N HIS A 161 31.28 -9.26 4.08
CA HIS A 161 31.87 -8.55 5.23
C HIS A 161 32.15 -9.57 6.33
N ASP A 162 33.40 -10.01 6.33
CA ASP A 162 34.02 -10.75 7.41
C ASP A 162 34.02 -9.88 8.70
N TYR A 163 33.10 -10.17 9.61
CA TYR A 163 33.09 -9.60 10.96
C TYR A 163 33.99 -10.44 11.87
N SER A 164 35.29 -10.42 11.63
CA SER A 164 36.28 -10.89 12.60
C SER A 164 37.07 -9.68 13.13
N GLY A 165 36.63 -9.23 14.35
CA GLY A 165 37.29 -8.15 15.09
C GLY A 165 36.63 -7.97 16.43
#